data_8e97a0ad72592338e737e0b707ccd1c5
#
_entry.id   8e97a0ad72592338e737e0b707ccd1c5
#
_cell.length_a   1.000
_cell.length_b   1.000
_cell.length_c   1.000
_cell.angle_alpha   90.00
_cell.angle_beta   90.00
_cell.angle_gamma   90.00
#
_symmetry.space_group_name_H-M   'P 1'
#
loop_
_entity.id
_entity.type
_entity.pdbx_description
1 polymer ?
#
loop_
_entity_poly.entity_id
_entity_poly.type
_entity_poly.pdbx_seq_one_letter_code
_entity_poly.pdbx_strand_id
1 'polypeptide(L)'
;MVFYIGKGLGNRIFNHLDTALDSPKNSDKLDHIRKIINEGNKVEHYILRHGLTEKEAFEVEAALIDFFGIQNLTNEQKGHYSEDFGIKTSDEINAMYEAEELHTDQAVLLININRMYYREITDEELYDAMRKEWVIGKRRENAKYAIANLS
;
A
#
# COMPACT_ATOMS: atom_id res chain seq x y z
N MET A 1 18.49 -6.57 10.02
CA MET A 1 17.44 -6.43 8.98
C MET A 1 16.29 -5.62 9.55
N VAL A 2 15.74 -4.66 8.79
CA VAL A 2 14.52 -3.93 9.21
C VAL A 2 13.34 -4.87 9.10
N PHE A 3 12.51 -4.95 10.13
CA PHE A 3 11.32 -5.81 10.15
C PHE A 3 10.03 -5.05 10.50
N TYR A 4 10.14 -3.83 11.01
CA TYR A 4 8.98 -3.00 11.34
C TYR A 4 9.32 -1.52 11.15
N ILE A 5 8.38 -0.78 10.61
CA ILE A 5 8.42 0.66 10.43
C ILE A 5 7.18 1.25 11.11
N GLY A 6 7.34 2.38 11.80
CA GLY A 6 6.21 3.01 12.46
C GLY A 6 6.52 4.42 12.92
N LYS A 7 5.48 5.22 13.04
CA LYS A 7 5.52 6.53 13.68
C LYS A 7 5.13 6.45 15.16
N GLY A 8 5.61 7.38 15.94
CA GLY A 8 5.29 7.42 17.36
C GLY A 8 5.62 8.74 18.03
N LEU A 9 5.05 8.96 19.19
CA LEU A 9 5.30 10.10 20.05
C LEU A 9 5.97 9.61 21.34
N GLY A 10 6.95 10.39 21.83
CA GLY A 10 7.65 10.09 23.07
C GLY A 10 8.29 8.71 23.07
N ASN A 11 8.10 7.95 24.12
CA ASN A 11 8.73 6.64 24.33
C ASN A 11 8.00 5.45 23.69
N ARG A 12 7.02 5.67 22.81
CA ARG A 12 6.24 4.58 22.18
C ARG A 12 7.09 3.55 21.43
N ILE A 13 8.27 3.95 20.93
CA ILE A 13 9.18 3.03 20.25
C ILE A 13 9.61 1.86 21.15
N PHE A 14 9.73 2.07 22.45
CA PHE A 14 10.14 1.03 23.41
C PHE A 14 8.97 0.16 23.88
N ASN A 15 7.72 0.65 23.82
CA ASN A 15 6.56 -0.08 24.30
C ASN A 15 6.33 -1.41 23.58
N HIS A 16 6.82 -1.56 22.36
CA HIS A 16 6.70 -2.83 21.63
C HIS A 16 7.55 -3.93 22.22
N LEU A 17 8.72 -3.60 22.74
CA LEU A 17 9.60 -4.54 23.40
C LEU A 17 8.96 -5.00 24.74
N ASP A 18 8.51 -4.04 25.56
CA ASP A 18 7.85 -4.33 26.83
C ASP A 18 6.59 -5.17 26.62
N THR A 19 5.77 -4.80 25.62
CA THR A 19 4.56 -5.57 25.27
C THR A 19 4.89 -6.98 24.82
N ALA A 20 5.97 -7.19 24.06
CA ALA A 20 6.38 -8.52 23.63
C ALA A 20 6.80 -9.43 24.78
N LEU A 21 7.39 -8.84 25.82
CA LEU A 21 7.84 -9.58 27.01
C LEU A 21 6.70 -9.85 28.00
N ASP A 22 5.81 -8.88 28.20
CA ASP A 22 4.85 -8.89 29.31
C ASP A 22 3.41 -9.26 28.90
N SER A 23 3.10 -9.33 27.61
CA SER A 23 1.74 -9.54 27.13
C SER A 23 1.56 -10.85 26.36
N PRO A 24 0.46 -11.60 26.58
CA PRO A 24 0.10 -12.75 25.77
C PRO A 24 -0.46 -12.36 24.37
N LYS A 25 -0.52 -11.08 24.04
CA LYS A 25 -0.97 -10.64 22.73
C LYS A 25 -0.05 -11.18 21.64
N ASN A 26 -0.65 -11.63 20.57
CA ASN A 26 0.06 -12.12 19.39
C ASN A 26 -0.15 -11.15 18.22
N SER A 27 0.94 -10.86 17.54
CA SER A 27 0.98 -10.24 16.22
C SER A 27 2.33 -10.58 15.59
N ASP A 28 2.42 -10.55 14.29
CA ASP A 28 3.65 -10.88 13.57
C ASP A 28 4.86 -10.12 14.10
N LYS A 29 4.67 -8.84 14.44
CA LYS A 29 5.68 -8.00 15.06
C LYS A 29 6.13 -8.50 16.42
N LEU A 30 5.21 -8.81 17.34
CA LEU A 30 5.54 -9.27 18.68
C LEU A 30 6.20 -10.65 18.65
N ASP A 31 5.73 -11.52 17.79
CA ASP A 31 6.31 -12.86 17.60
C ASP A 31 7.72 -12.78 17.01
N HIS A 32 7.96 -11.86 16.09
CA HIS A 32 9.29 -11.60 15.55
C HIS A 32 10.25 -11.06 16.63
N ILE A 33 9.80 -10.14 17.47
CA ILE A 33 10.57 -9.62 18.62
C ILE A 33 10.94 -10.77 19.59
N ARG A 34 9.96 -11.60 19.97
CA ARG A 34 10.19 -12.76 20.84
C ARG A 34 11.22 -13.73 20.27
N LYS A 35 11.13 -13.99 18.97
CA LYS A 35 12.10 -14.84 18.28
C LYS A 35 13.52 -14.28 18.38
N ILE A 36 13.72 -13.01 18.10
CA ILE A 36 15.02 -12.33 18.20
C ILE A 36 15.61 -12.49 19.61
N ILE A 37 14.79 -12.26 20.65
CA ILE A 37 15.22 -12.36 22.03
C ILE A 37 15.55 -13.80 22.41
N ASN A 38 14.73 -14.77 22.04
CA ASN A 38 14.95 -16.19 22.31
C ASN A 38 16.21 -16.74 21.63
N GLU A 39 16.62 -16.17 20.52
CA GLU A 39 17.88 -16.47 19.83
C GLU A 39 19.10 -15.78 20.47
N GLY A 40 18.92 -15.07 21.58
CA GLY A 40 19.97 -14.34 22.30
C GLY A 40 20.40 -13.03 21.64
N ASN A 41 19.65 -12.57 20.67
CA ASN A 41 19.89 -11.31 19.97
C ASN A 41 19.15 -10.13 20.63
N LYS A 42 19.47 -8.90 20.20
CA LYS A 42 18.84 -7.67 20.66
C LYS A 42 18.03 -7.01 19.54
N VAL A 43 16.88 -6.45 19.91
CA VAL A 43 16.11 -5.58 19.01
C VAL A 43 16.76 -4.19 19.04
N GLU A 44 17.18 -3.73 17.89
CA GLU A 44 17.72 -2.37 17.72
C GLU A 44 16.64 -1.42 17.24
N HIS A 45 16.63 -0.22 17.80
CA HIS A 45 15.70 0.84 17.44
C HIS A 45 16.46 1.98 16.74
N TYR A 46 15.94 2.39 15.58
CA TYR A 46 16.48 3.54 14.84
C TYR A 46 15.43 4.63 14.74
N ILE A 47 15.80 5.85 15.07
CA ILE A 47 14.96 7.02 14.83
C ILE A 47 15.44 7.67 13.53
N LEU A 48 14.71 7.46 12.47
CA LEU A 48 15.07 7.95 11.16
C LEU A 48 14.89 9.49 11.03
N ARG A 49 13.78 9.98 11.59
CA ARG A 49 13.44 11.42 11.65
C ARG A 49 12.73 11.72 12.96
N HIS A 50 12.94 12.92 13.46
CA HIS A 50 12.27 13.47 14.65
C HIS A 50 11.87 14.93 14.41
N GLY A 51 11.03 15.48 15.29
CA GLY A 51 10.55 16.87 15.18
C GLY A 51 9.54 17.08 14.04
N LEU A 52 8.92 15.99 13.58
CA LEU A 52 7.92 16.03 12.51
C LEU A 52 6.53 16.37 13.07
N THR A 53 5.72 17.03 12.25
CA THR A 53 4.27 17.06 12.44
C THR A 53 3.68 15.67 12.20
N GLU A 54 2.45 15.46 12.63
CA GLU A 54 1.78 14.16 12.42
C GLU A 54 1.66 13.81 10.94
N LYS A 55 1.33 14.79 10.09
CA LYS A 55 1.23 14.60 8.64
C LYS A 55 2.57 14.18 8.03
N GLU A 56 3.65 14.89 8.36
CA GLU A 56 5.00 14.56 7.89
C GLU A 56 5.43 13.16 8.36
N ALA A 57 5.10 12.80 9.61
CA ALA A 57 5.41 11.49 10.14
C ALA A 57 4.67 10.36 9.40
N PHE A 58 3.43 10.59 8.97
CA PHE A 58 2.68 9.65 8.14
C PHE A 58 3.30 9.49 6.76
N GLU A 59 3.70 10.59 6.10
CA GLU A 59 4.33 10.53 4.77
C GLU A 59 5.68 9.77 4.81
N VAL A 60 6.50 10.04 5.83
CA VAL A 60 7.77 9.34 6.01
C VAL A 60 7.56 7.84 6.30
N GLU A 61 6.60 7.50 7.16
CA GLU A 61 6.24 6.11 7.44
C GLU A 61 5.77 5.40 6.18
N ALA A 62 4.84 6.00 5.43
CA ALA A 62 4.29 5.45 4.19
C ALA A 62 5.38 5.21 3.14
N ALA A 63 6.21 6.22 2.86
CA ALA A 63 7.30 6.12 1.90
C ALA A 63 8.30 5.00 2.25
N LEU A 64 8.57 4.79 3.53
CA LEU A 64 9.47 3.73 3.97
C LEU A 64 8.83 2.35 3.88
N ILE A 65 7.55 2.21 4.24
CA ILE A 65 6.83 0.94 4.09
C ILE A 65 6.79 0.55 2.62
N ASP A 66 6.51 1.50 1.73
CA ASP A 66 6.49 1.27 0.29
C ASP A 66 7.89 0.89 -0.24
N PHE A 67 8.95 1.57 0.22
CA PHE A 67 10.32 1.31 -0.20
C PHE A 67 10.81 -0.08 0.22
N PHE A 68 10.54 -0.49 1.45
CA PHE A 68 10.94 -1.83 1.93
C PHE A 68 10.01 -2.94 1.43
N GLY A 69 8.79 -2.59 1.04
CA GLY A 69 7.73 -3.52 0.67
C GLY A 69 7.08 -4.18 1.89
N ILE A 70 5.75 -4.13 1.95
CA ILE A 70 4.96 -4.67 3.08
C ILE A 70 5.24 -6.16 3.34
N GLN A 71 5.54 -6.93 2.30
CA GLN A 71 5.86 -8.35 2.39
C GLN A 71 7.17 -8.65 3.13
N ASN A 72 8.05 -7.68 3.28
CA ASN A 72 9.32 -7.78 3.99
C ASN A 72 9.26 -7.26 5.43
N LEU A 73 8.11 -6.75 5.83
CA LEU A 73 7.86 -6.12 7.12
C LEU A 73 6.80 -6.89 7.92
N THR A 74 6.76 -6.67 9.22
CA THR A 74 5.69 -7.15 10.10
C THR A 74 4.58 -6.11 10.28
N ASN A 75 4.52 -5.14 9.40
CA ASN A 75 3.44 -4.16 9.36
C ASN A 75 2.17 -4.83 8.80
N GLU A 76 1.03 -4.56 9.42
CA GLU A 76 -0.26 -5.13 9.00
C GLU A 76 -0.89 -4.36 7.83
N GLN A 77 -0.48 -3.11 7.63
CA GLN A 77 -1.03 -2.22 6.61
C GLN A 77 0.08 -1.62 5.77
N LYS A 78 -0.23 -1.42 4.48
CA LYS A 78 0.60 -0.64 3.57
C LYS A 78 0.74 0.81 4.06
N GLY A 79 1.66 1.55 3.48
CA GLY A 79 1.76 3.00 3.69
C GLY A 79 0.43 3.71 3.40
N HIS A 80 0.20 4.80 4.10
CA HIS A 80 -1.01 5.60 3.90
C HIS A 80 -1.00 6.20 2.48
N TYR A 81 -2.09 6.04 1.72
CA TYR A 81 -2.20 6.43 0.31
C TYR A 81 -1.16 5.80 -0.64
N SER A 82 -0.61 4.62 -0.32
CA SER A 82 0.38 3.94 -1.18
C SER A 82 -0.13 3.68 -2.60
N GLU A 83 -1.41 3.46 -2.78
CA GLU A 83 -2.01 3.21 -4.11
C GLU A 83 -2.00 4.48 -4.97
N ASP A 84 -2.23 5.63 -4.37
CA ASP A 84 -2.28 6.93 -5.08
C ASP A 84 -0.89 7.55 -5.23
N PHE A 85 -0.13 7.61 -4.13
CA PHE A 85 1.13 8.36 -4.01
C PHE A 85 2.34 7.49 -3.70
N GLY A 86 2.20 6.16 -3.67
CA GLY A 86 3.29 5.25 -3.43
C GLY A 86 4.35 5.23 -4.54
N ILE A 87 5.29 4.31 -4.45
CA ILE A 87 6.37 4.18 -5.42
C ILE A 87 5.79 3.92 -6.82
N LYS A 88 6.17 4.78 -7.77
CA LYS A 88 5.86 4.67 -9.19
C LYS A 88 7.13 4.89 -10.00
N THR A 89 7.21 4.31 -11.18
CA THR A 89 8.27 4.60 -12.14
C THR A 89 8.07 6.00 -12.73
N SER A 90 9.13 6.57 -13.32
CA SER A 90 9.00 7.84 -14.04
C SER A 90 7.98 7.77 -15.18
N ASP A 91 7.89 6.63 -15.86
CA ASP A 91 6.96 6.45 -16.97
C ASP A 91 5.50 6.40 -16.46
N GLU A 92 5.24 5.74 -15.33
CA GLU A 92 3.92 5.76 -14.68
C GLU A 92 3.54 7.18 -14.23
N ILE A 93 4.47 7.93 -13.66
CA ILE A 93 4.25 9.33 -13.28
C ILE A 93 3.97 10.20 -14.50
N ASN A 94 4.77 10.08 -15.56
CA ASN A 94 4.56 10.82 -16.80
C ASN A 94 3.18 10.49 -17.41
N ALA A 95 2.82 9.20 -17.48
CA ALA A 95 1.51 8.79 -17.98
C ALA A 95 0.35 9.38 -17.17
N MET A 96 0.51 9.54 -15.84
CA MET A 96 -0.51 10.14 -14.98
C MET A 96 -0.67 11.65 -15.21
N TYR A 97 0.44 12.38 -15.40
CA TYR A 97 0.42 13.84 -15.51
C TYR A 97 0.33 14.37 -16.94
N GLU A 98 0.73 13.57 -17.95
CA GLU A 98 0.64 13.92 -19.36
C GLU A 98 -0.61 13.32 -20.05
N ALA A 99 -1.39 12.51 -19.33
CA ALA A 99 -2.61 11.95 -19.87
C ALA A 99 -3.58 13.06 -20.31
N GLU A 100 -3.96 13.01 -21.59
CA GLU A 100 -4.98 13.92 -22.10
C GLU A 100 -6.35 13.58 -21.52
N GLU A 101 -7.15 14.60 -21.26
CA GLU A 101 -8.51 14.43 -20.78
C GLU A 101 -9.38 13.75 -21.84
N LEU A 102 -10.07 12.67 -21.46
CA LEU A 102 -10.94 11.95 -22.39
C LEU A 102 -12.19 12.78 -22.69
N HIS A 103 -12.27 13.33 -23.88
CA HIS A 103 -13.45 13.98 -24.40
C HIS A 103 -14.25 13.03 -25.31
N THR A 104 -15.45 12.67 -24.93
CA THR A 104 -16.32 11.80 -25.75
C THR A 104 -17.78 12.15 -25.54
N ASP A 105 -18.55 12.12 -26.63
CA ASP A 105 -20.02 12.19 -26.66
C ASP A 105 -20.68 10.80 -26.58
N GLN A 106 -19.88 9.74 -26.60
CA GLN A 106 -20.35 8.38 -26.53
C GLN A 106 -20.59 7.95 -25.08
N ALA A 107 -21.62 7.14 -24.86
CA ALA A 107 -21.84 6.53 -23.56
C ALA A 107 -20.76 5.48 -23.28
N VAL A 108 -20.01 5.67 -22.23
CA VAL A 108 -18.93 4.76 -21.78
C VAL A 108 -19.28 4.15 -20.43
N LEU A 109 -18.80 2.94 -20.22
CA LEU A 109 -18.86 2.23 -18.95
C LEU A 109 -17.47 2.29 -18.31
N LEU A 110 -17.35 2.93 -17.15
CA LEU A 110 -16.13 2.89 -16.35
C LEU A 110 -16.14 1.68 -15.42
N ILE A 111 -15.14 0.84 -15.53
CA ILE A 111 -14.98 -0.36 -14.69
C ILE A 111 -13.76 -0.17 -13.82
N ASN A 112 -13.97 -0.05 -12.51
CA ASN A 112 -12.88 0.04 -11.55
C ASN A 112 -12.27 -1.34 -11.32
N ILE A 113 -11.02 -1.52 -11.74
CA ILE A 113 -10.29 -2.79 -11.65
C ILE A 113 -9.21 -2.80 -10.57
N ASN A 114 -9.18 -1.83 -9.66
CA ASN A 114 -8.14 -1.69 -8.63
C ASN A 114 -7.81 -2.99 -7.88
N ARG A 115 -8.79 -3.86 -7.64
CA ARG A 115 -8.58 -5.13 -6.93
C ARG A 115 -7.93 -6.22 -7.78
N MET A 116 -7.95 -6.06 -9.10
CA MET A 116 -7.42 -7.04 -10.06
C MET A 116 -6.15 -6.54 -10.73
N TYR A 117 -5.86 -5.26 -10.60
CA TYR A 117 -4.67 -4.65 -11.16
C TYR A 117 -3.45 -4.88 -10.25
N TYR A 118 -2.34 -5.25 -10.86
CA TYR A 118 -1.02 -5.30 -10.26
C TYR A 118 0.02 -4.89 -11.32
N ARG A 119 1.18 -4.40 -10.87
CA ARG A 119 2.15 -3.69 -11.72
C ARG A 119 2.62 -4.50 -12.95
N GLU A 120 2.78 -5.82 -12.80
CA GLU A 120 3.28 -6.71 -13.84
C GLU A 120 2.14 -7.40 -14.62
N ILE A 121 0.90 -6.89 -14.52
CA ILE A 121 -0.25 -7.43 -15.24
C ILE A 121 -0.02 -7.36 -16.76
N THR A 122 -0.22 -8.44 -17.45
CA THR A 122 -0.13 -8.48 -18.91
C THR A 122 -1.37 -7.86 -19.57
N ASP A 123 -1.26 -7.45 -20.84
CA ASP A 123 -2.39 -6.91 -21.59
C ASP A 123 -3.57 -7.90 -21.67
N GLU A 124 -3.29 -9.21 -21.75
CA GLU A 124 -4.32 -10.25 -21.78
C GLU A 124 -5.03 -10.37 -20.43
N GLU A 125 -4.30 -10.36 -19.32
CA GLU A 125 -4.86 -10.38 -17.97
C GLU A 125 -5.64 -9.11 -17.68
N LEU A 126 -5.14 -7.95 -18.13
CA LEU A 126 -5.83 -6.67 -18.01
C LEU A 126 -7.16 -6.69 -18.79
N TYR A 127 -7.14 -7.18 -20.04
CA TYR A 127 -8.34 -7.36 -20.83
C TYR A 127 -9.35 -8.32 -20.18
N ASP A 128 -8.86 -9.41 -19.61
CA ASP A 128 -9.68 -10.36 -18.87
C ASP A 128 -10.27 -9.74 -17.60
N ALA A 129 -9.51 -8.94 -16.86
CA ALA A 129 -9.98 -8.22 -15.69
C ALA A 129 -11.12 -7.25 -16.03
N MET A 130 -11.09 -6.63 -17.20
CA MET A 130 -12.13 -5.72 -17.67
C MET A 130 -13.42 -6.39 -18.08
N ARG A 131 -13.37 -7.61 -18.62
CA ARG A 131 -14.54 -8.30 -19.20
C ARG A 131 -15.18 -9.37 -18.33
N LYS A 132 -14.53 -9.79 -17.23
CA LYS A 132 -15.01 -10.90 -16.39
C LYS A 132 -16.08 -10.43 -15.40
N GLU A 133 -17.22 -11.14 -15.44
CA GLU A 133 -18.23 -11.30 -14.39
C GLU A 133 -18.66 -10.03 -13.63
N TRP A 134 -18.61 -8.87 -14.27
CA TRP A 134 -19.07 -7.64 -13.66
C TRP A 134 -20.61 -7.63 -13.56
N VAL A 135 -21.13 -7.43 -12.36
CA VAL A 135 -22.55 -7.20 -12.15
C VAL A 135 -22.88 -5.77 -12.61
N ILE A 136 -23.23 -5.62 -13.87
CA ILE A 136 -23.54 -4.34 -14.47
C ILE A 136 -25.05 -4.24 -14.68
N GLY A 137 -25.66 -3.18 -14.16
CA GLY A 137 -27.08 -2.93 -14.33
C GLY A 137 -27.48 -2.59 -15.76
N LYS A 138 -28.78 -2.33 -15.98
CA LYS A 138 -29.37 -2.06 -17.32
C LYS A 138 -28.71 -0.92 -18.10
N ARG A 139 -27.97 -0.03 -17.46
CA ARG A 139 -27.23 1.06 -18.12
C ARG A 139 -26.17 0.58 -19.12
N ARG A 140 -25.72 -0.67 -19.01
CA ARG A 140 -24.76 -1.29 -19.95
C ARG A 140 -25.28 -1.31 -21.39
N GLU A 141 -26.59 -1.40 -21.59
CA GLU A 141 -27.21 -1.52 -22.91
C GLU A 141 -27.03 -0.24 -23.76
N ASN A 142 -26.77 0.88 -23.10
CA ASN A 142 -26.51 2.18 -23.77
C ASN A 142 -25.01 2.47 -23.93
N ALA A 143 -24.13 1.70 -23.31
CA ALA A 143 -22.70 1.93 -23.40
C ALA A 143 -22.13 1.34 -24.69
N LYS A 144 -21.35 2.16 -25.40
CA LYS A 144 -20.66 1.75 -26.62
C LYS A 144 -19.26 1.22 -26.33
N TYR A 145 -18.64 1.67 -25.27
CA TYR A 145 -17.29 1.29 -24.84
C TYR A 145 -17.26 0.99 -23.36
N ALA A 146 -16.34 0.11 -22.97
CA ALA A 146 -15.95 -0.11 -21.58
C ALA A 146 -14.48 0.33 -21.40
N ILE A 147 -14.22 1.07 -20.35
CA ILE A 147 -12.90 1.62 -20.03
C ILE A 147 -12.52 1.14 -18.63
N ALA A 148 -11.33 0.54 -18.50
CA ALA A 148 -10.76 0.25 -17.19
C ALA A 148 -10.39 1.55 -16.50
N ASN A 149 -10.72 1.66 -15.23
CA ASN A 149 -10.32 2.78 -14.37
C ASN A 149 -9.52 2.27 -13.19
N LEU A 150 -8.38 2.91 -12.96
CA LEU A 150 -7.54 2.79 -11.77
C LEU A 150 -7.71 4.10 -11.01
N SER A 151 -8.44 4.08 -9.92
CA SER A 151 -8.69 5.26 -9.07
C SER A 151 -8.05 5.11 -7.71
#